data_0fa7d07a81de05515a481c5d714a58c2
#
_entry.id   0fa7d07a81de05515a481c5d714a58c2
#
_cell.length_a   1.000
_cell.length_b   1.000
_cell.length_c   1.000
_cell.angle_alpha   90.00
_cell.angle_beta   90.00
_cell.angle_gamma   90.00
#
_symmetry.space_group_name_H-M   'P 1'
#
loop_
_entity.id
_entity.type
_entity.pdbx_description
1 polymer ?
#
loop_
_entity_poly.entity_id
_entity_poly.type
_entity_poly.pdbx_seq_one_letter_code
_entity_poly.pdbx_strand_id
1 'polypeptide(L)'
;MSFTNTLRKLVHRKSWEYLAPLPLVNANGSFLVSDKNNLTPNSIIFYISNAASIFRYDGDEDSWLQLPTSGIAGAFGLGACGEFRGLGALGGVFEQVATGGGLDTINTNRTIVRNLAGRRIRVTSGLGIGFDSTIVSNTIGTNAIITVSGGTTFDATTRFQIFSGSMWFQNAGASAGFAVYDIATNTWTAKTAVGITWGTEGYLIATPSSITPFASGTVTAGAATTLTDSTRGWLTNQWANSQVRITAGTGIGQIRTISSNTATVLTVSSAWTINPDATSEYSIEANDDYFYLLGNNAVTLYRYSVTSNTWTTLSPGSVRSGAPGAGCSGAFIDSASTWVLNSDGSPNLLTATGAGVYKQNGRYILSFRGGNTNALDMYDIALNTWISSIEYGNRNEAFSTTANSVDYKGDIYIMKEATGRINKFSVDDWAHKSFTFNPIPAGVNISGVKLAILPYEEGGESFAYLYSMYHTRQDFLRMLII
;
A
#
# COMPACT_ATOMS: atom_id res chain seq x y z
N MET A 1 -25.67 14.12 -10.61
CA MET A 1 -25.08 14.46 -9.28
C MET A 1 -26.21 14.43 -8.26
N SER A 2 -26.11 13.62 -7.25
CA SER A 2 -27.07 13.62 -6.15
C SER A 2 -26.86 14.89 -5.31
N PHE A 3 -27.94 15.59 -4.97
CA PHE A 3 -27.93 16.79 -4.11
C PHE A 3 -27.21 16.53 -2.77
N THR A 4 -27.32 15.32 -2.25
CA THR A 4 -26.64 14.84 -1.04
C THR A 4 -25.12 14.87 -1.15
N ASN A 5 -24.52 14.50 -2.27
CA ASN A 5 -23.07 14.49 -2.45
C ASN A 5 -22.50 15.91 -2.57
N THR A 6 -23.23 16.82 -3.22
CA THR A 6 -22.86 18.21 -3.29
C THR A 6 -22.92 18.88 -1.90
N LEU A 7 -23.90 18.52 -1.07
CA LEU A 7 -24.03 19.01 0.30
C LEU A 7 -22.90 18.45 1.20
N ARG A 8 -22.57 17.16 1.11
CA ARG A 8 -21.42 16.57 1.81
C ARG A 8 -20.12 17.28 1.45
N LYS A 9 -19.85 17.51 0.17
CA LYS A 9 -18.66 18.27 -0.28
C LYS A 9 -18.61 19.69 0.27
N LEU A 10 -19.75 20.35 0.43
CA LEU A 10 -19.84 21.72 0.94
C LEU A 10 -19.70 21.81 2.46
N VAL A 11 -20.30 20.85 3.19
CA VAL A 11 -20.39 20.88 4.67
C VAL A 11 -19.15 20.26 5.33
N HIS A 12 -18.61 19.18 4.77
CA HIS A 12 -17.51 18.42 5.40
C HIS A 12 -16.11 18.81 4.88
N ARG A 13 -16.01 19.72 3.94
CA ARG A 13 -14.72 20.20 3.44
C ARG A 13 -13.94 20.87 4.58
N LYS A 14 -12.82 20.23 5.00
CA LYS A 14 -11.88 20.75 5.99
C LYS A 14 -12.40 20.81 7.43
N SER A 15 -13.46 20.11 7.78
CA SER A 15 -13.89 19.96 9.17
C SER A 15 -13.68 18.52 9.64
N TRP A 16 -13.30 18.37 10.91
CA TRP A 16 -13.21 17.07 11.56
C TRP A 16 -14.60 16.64 12.04
N GLU A 17 -14.90 15.37 11.82
CA GLU A 17 -16.10 14.70 12.28
C GLU A 17 -15.71 13.64 13.31
N TYR A 18 -16.38 13.63 14.46
CA TYR A 18 -16.24 12.57 15.46
C TYR A 18 -16.99 11.32 15.00
N LEU A 19 -16.35 10.18 15.15
CA LEU A 19 -16.87 8.87 14.85
C LEU A 19 -17.01 8.06 16.15
N ALA A 20 -17.52 6.83 16.04
CA ALA A 20 -17.58 5.90 17.15
C ALA A 20 -16.22 5.82 17.85
N PRO A 21 -16.17 6.02 19.17
CA PRO A 21 -14.90 6.07 19.89
C PRO A 21 -14.13 4.77 19.75
N LEU A 22 -12.82 4.85 19.82
CA LEU A 22 -11.97 3.65 19.83
C LEU A 22 -12.40 2.72 20.97
N PRO A 23 -12.45 1.41 20.73
CA PRO A 23 -12.85 0.43 21.78
C PRO A 23 -11.95 0.44 23.00
N LEU A 24 -10.69 0.83 22.83
CA LEU A 24 -9.70 0.95 23.90
C LEU A 24 -8.99 2.31 23.80
N VAL A 25 -8.55 2.81 24.95
CA VAL A 25 -7.74 4.02 25.00
C VAL A 25 -6.46 3.80 24.17
N ASN A 26 -6.19 4.73 23.29
CA ASN A 26 -4.96 4.71 22.51
C ASN A 26 -3.75 4.92 23.43
N ALA A 27 -2.78 4.04 23.36
CA ALA A 27 -1.56 4.07 24.13
C ALA A 27 -0.33 3.86 23.23
N ASN A 28 0.85 4.10 23.76
CA ASN A 28 2.09 3.89 23.06
C ASN A 28 2.17 2.47 22.48
N GLY A 29 2.51 2.36 21.19
CA GLY A 29 2.52 1.10 20.44
C GLY A 29 1.23 0.78 19.70
N SER A 30 0.16 1.56 19.89
CA SER A 30 -1.05 1.45 19.08
C SER A 30 -0.86 2.13 17.71
N PHE A 31 -1.56 1.63 16.70
CA PHE A 31 -1.52 2.22 15.34
C PHE A 31 -2.77 1.92 14.53
N LEU A 32 -2.94 2.66 13.45
CA LEU A 32 -3.98 2.43 12.43
C LEU A 32 -3.34 1.83 11.18
N VAL A 33 -4.08 0.92 10.55
CA VAL A 33 -3.74 0.39 9.21
C VAL A 33 -4.99 0.43 8.35
N SER A 34 -4.87 0.91 7.12
CA SER A 34 -5.98 0.98 6.18
C SER A 34 -5.64 0.44 4.82
N ASP A 35 -6.65 -0.06 4.11
CA ASP A 35 -6.55 -0.39 2.69
C ASP A 35 -6.75 0.88 1.84
N LYS A 36 -5.70 1.64 1.70
CA LYS A 36 -5.70 2.90 0.94
C LYS A 36 -5.90 2.73 -0.58
N ASN A 37 -5.86 1.52 -1.08
CA ASN A 37 -6.04 1.21 -2.50
C ASN A 37 -7.43 0.61 -2.81
N ASN A 38 -8.25 0.39 -1.81
CA ASN A 38 -9.58 -0.18 -1.98
C ASN A 38 -10.61 0.92 -2.25
N LEU A 39 -11.23 0.90 -3.43
CA LEU A 39 -12.27 1.83 -3.84
C LEU A 39 -13.68 1.31 -3.52
N THR A 40 -13.81 0.19 -2.82
CA THR A 40 -15.13 -0.36 -2.47
C THR A 40 -15.74 0.33 -1.25
N PRO A 41 -17.07 0.42 -1.12
CA PRO A 41 -17.73 1.05 0.01
C PRO A 41 -17.45 0.37 1.37
N ASN A 42 -16.98 -0.88 1.38
CA ASN A 42 -16.60 -1.61 2.59
C ASN A 42 -15.11 -1.47 2.91
N SER A 43 -14.61 -0.27 2.83
CA SER A 43 -13.24 0.08 3.15
C SER A 43 -12.85 -0.34 4.57
N ILE A 44 -11.61 -0.80 4.75
CA ILE A 44 -11.19 -1.44 5.99
C ILE A 44 -10.16 -0.56 6.71
N ILE A 45 -10.49 -0.13 7.93
CA ILE A 45 -9.53 0.41 8.89
C ILE A 45 -9.40 -0.56 10.05
N PHE A 46 -8.17 -0.81 10.44
CA PHE A 46 -7.86 -1.60 11.62
C PHE A 46 -7.20 -0.73 12.68
N TYR A 47 -7.72 -0.81 13.88
CA TYR A 47 -7.10 -0.28 15.07
C TYR A 47 -6.44 -1.43 15.83
N ILE A 48 -5.15 -1.29 16.07
CA ILE A 48 -4.35 -2.22 16.82
C ILE A 48 -3.94 -1.55 18.13
N SER A 49 -4.39 -2.11 19.25
CA SER A 49 -4.02 -1.62 20.55
C SER A 49 -2.71 -2.25 21.05
N ASN A 50 -1.98 -1.55 21.90
CA ASN A 50 -0.79 -2.06 22.55
C ASN A 50 -1.05 -3.32 23.40
N ALA A 51 -2.30 -3.57 23.78
CA ALA A 51 -2.75 -4.77 24.51
C ALA A 51 -2.95 -6.00 23.61
N ALA A 52 -2.45 -5.99 22.37
CA ALA A 52 -2.64 -7.05 21.37
C ALA A 52 -4.11 -7.30 20.99
N SER A 53 -4.96 -6.32 21.17
CA SER A 53 -6.35 -6.36 20.71
C SER A 53 -6.46 -5.64 19.36
N ILE A 54 -7.21 -6.23 18.45
CA ILE A 54 -7.38 -5.73 17.10
C ILE A 54 -8.85 -5.55 16.83
N PHE A 55 -9.17 -4.43 16.23
CA PHE A 55 -10.51 -4.04 15.88
C PHE A 55 -10.58 -3.61 14.43
N ARG A 56 -11.66 -3.97 13.76
CA ARG A 56 -12.00 -3.49 12.43
C ARG A 56 -13.12 -2.45 12.55
N TYR A 57 -12.92 -1.31 11.91
CA TYR A 57 -13.94 -0.28 11.81
C TYR A 57 -14.87 -0.58 10.63
N ASP A 58 -16.16 -0.50 10.87
CA ASP A 58 -17.21 -0.49 9.87
C ASP A 58 -17.68 0.95 9.66
N GLY A 59 -17.37 1.49 8.47
CA GLY A 59 -17.69 2.89 8.16
C GLY A 59 -19.15 3.15 7.82
N ASP A 60 -19.91 2.11 7.48
CA ASP A 60 -21.34 2.22 7.18
C ASP A 60 -22.16 2.24 8.46
N GLU A 61 -21.77 1.45 9.46
CA GLU A 61 -22.43 1.35 10.75
C GLU A 61 -21.82 2.26 11.83
N ASP A 62 -20.70 2.93 11.53
CA ASP A 62 -19.91 3.70 12.49
C ASP A 62 -19.64 2.90 13.77
N SER A 63 -19.12 1.70 13.63
CA SER A 63 -18.94 0.74 14.72
C SER A 63 -17.61 -0.02 14.62
N TRP A 64 -17.19 -0.63 15.73
CA TRP A 64 -15.98 -1.42 15.83
C TRP A 64 -16.29 -2.89 16.09
N LEU A 65 -15.71 -3.78 15.30
CA LEU A 65 -15.74 -5.23 15.50
C LEU A 65 -14.39 -5.70 16.02
N GLN A 66 -14.39 -6.38 17.18
CA GLN A 66 -13.19 -7.04 17.66
C GLN A 66 -12.87 -8.30 16.85
N LEU A 67 -11.61 -8.44 16.47
CA LEU A 67 -11.12 -9.57 15.71
C LEU A 67 -10.41 -10.59 16.61
N PRO A 68 -10.32 -11.86 16.20
CA PRO A 68 -9.55 -12.88 16.93
C PRO A 68 -8.08 -12.44 17.07
N THR A 69 -7.48 -12.79 18.20
CA THR A 69 -6.08 -12.48 18.51
C THR A 69 -5.23 -13.73 18.70
N SER A 70 -5.80 -14.93 18.54
CA SER A 70 -5.07 -16.19 18.61
C SER A 70 -4.02 -16.26 17.49
N GLY A 71 -2.77 -16.49 17.85
CA GLY A 71 -1.64 -16.54 16.89
C GLY A 71 -0.77 -15.29 16.87
N ILE A 72 -1.14 -14.24 17.61
CA ILE A 72 -0.27 -13.08 17.85
C ILE A 72 0.63 -13.38 19.04
N ALA A 73 1.93 -13.26 18.85
CA ALA A 73 2.90 -13.41 19.94
C ALA A 73 3.06 -12.10 20.72
N GLY A 74 2.43 -11.99 21.88
CA GLY A 74 2.65 -10.91 22.84
C GLY A 74 1.95 -9.59 22.53
N ALA A 75 2.10 -8.63 23.44
CA ALA A 75 1.60 -7.26 23.28
C ALA A 75 2.46 -6.46 22.29
N PHE A 76 1.85 -5.50 21.61
CA PHE A 76 2.58 -4.58 20.73
C PHE A 76 3.32 -3.54 21.60
N GLY A 77 4.63 -3.47 21.43
CA GLY A 77 5.47 -2.51 22.14
C GLY A 77 5.54 -1.15 21.44
N LEU A 78 6.18 -0.19 22.10
CA LEU A 78 6.58 1.07 21.48
C LEU A 78 7.31 0.79 20.17
N GLY A 79 6.94 1.49 19.11
CA GLY A 79 7.53 1.32 17.79
C GLY A 79 6.92 0.20 16.93
N ALA A 80 5.86 -0.46 17.41
CA ALA A 80 5.11 -1.37 16.58
C ALA A 80 4.51 -0.62 15.38
N CYS A 81 4.50 -1.27 14.23
CA CYS A 81 3.99 -0.71 12.99
C CYS A 81 3.35 -1.79 12.12
N GLY A 82 2.55 -1.37 11.18
CA GLY A 82 1.90 -2.28 10.27
C GLY A 82 1.63 -1.63 8.92
N GLU A 83 1.35 -2.48 7.94
CA GLU A 83 1.01 -2.05 6.60
C GLU A 83 0.01 -3.02 5.98
N PHE A 84 -0.88 -2.51 5.16
CA PHE A 84 -1.87 -3.28 4.44
C PHE A 84 -1.34 -3.68 3.07
N ARG A 85 -1.63 -4.91 2.66
CA ARG A 85 -1.29 -5.43 1.33
C ARG A 85 -2.52 -6.04 0.67
N GLY A 86 -2.97 -5.43 -0.42
CA GLY A 86 -3.98 -6.00 -1.32
C GLY A 86 -3.34 -6.77 -2.48
N LEU A 87 -4.18 -7.31 -3.37
CA LEU A 87 -3.76 -7.94 -4.62
C LEU A 87 -3.90 -6.95 -5.80
N GLY A 88 -3.09 -5.91 -5.81
CA GLY A 88 -3.09 -4.92 -6.89
C GLY A 88 -4.42 -4.24 -7.06
N ALA A 89 -4.86 -4.11 -8.30
CA ALA A 89 -6.13 -3.49 -8.67
C ALA A 89 -7.38 -4.15 -8.05
N LEU A 90 -7.23 -5.31 -7.41
CA LEU A 90 -8.33 -5.96 -6.70
C LEU A 90 -8.48 -5.46 -5.25
N GLY A 91 -7.50 -4.71 -4.74
CA GLY A 91 -7.53 -4.25 -3.35
C GLY A 91 -7.58 -5.41 -2.33
N GLY A 92 -8.08 -5.12 -1.14
CA GLY A 92 -8.26 -6.12 -0.08
C GLY A 92 -9.59 -6.85 -0.14
N VAL A 93 -10.63 -6.15 -0.59
CA VAL A 93 -11.96 -6.72 -0.87
C VAL A 93 -12.41 -6.20 -2.23
N PHE A 94 -12.55 -7.10 -3.16
CA PHE A 94 -13.02 -6.77 -4.51
C PHE A 94 -14.49 -7.14 -4.64
N GLU A 95 -15.33 -6.21 -5.03
CA GLU A 95 -16.76 -6.45 -5.28
C GLU A 95 -17.11 -6.22 -6.74
N GLN A 96 -17.94 -7.08 -7.30
CA GLN A 96 -18.41 -6.99 -8.67
C GLN A 96 -19.76 -7.71 -8.87
N VAL A 97 -20.50 -7.26 -9.91
CA VAL A 97 -21.60 -8.03 -10.49
C VAL A 97 -21.03 -8.92 -11.59
N ALA A 98 -21.40 -10.19 -11.58
CA ALA A 98 -21.02 -11.13 -12.63
C ALA A 98 -21.64 -10.73 -13.98
N THR A 99 -20.98 -11.07 -15.07
CA THR A 99 -21.53 -10.90 -16.43
C THR A 99 -22.26 -12.14 -16.92
N GLY A 100 -22.22 -13.21 -16.14
CA GLY A 100 -22.83 -14.50 -16.40
C GLY A 100 -22.23 -15.55 -15.48
N GLY A 101 -22.54 -16.80 -15.69
CA GLY A 101 -22.02 -17.90 -14.90
C GLY A 101 -22.66 -19.22 -15.26
N GLY A 102 -22.46 -20.21 -14.44
CA GLY A 102 -22.99 -21.57 -14.57
C GLY A 102 -22.78 -22.32 -13.26
N LEU A 103 -22.84 -23.64 -13.32
CA LEU A 103 -22.51 -24.48 -12.16
C LEU A 103 -21.05 -24.27 -11.78
N ASP A 104 -20.82 -23.80 -10.55
CA ASP A 104 -19.48 -23.56 -9.98
C ASP A 104 -18.60 -22.57 -10.78
N THR A 105 -19.19 -21.74 -11.65
CA THR A 105 -18.46 -20.75 -12.44
C THR A 105 -19.09 -19.36 -12.39
N ILE A 106 -18.26 -18.34 -12.22
CA ILE A 106 -18.65 -16.92 -12.23
C ILE A 106 -17.86 -16.21 -13.33
N ASN A 107 -18.56 -15.64 -14.30
CA ASN A 107 -17.96 -14.89 -15.40
C ASN A 107 -17.80 -13.42 -15.00
N THR A 108 -16.65 -12.83 -15.34
CA THR A 108 -16.37 -11.42 -15.07
C THR A 108 -16.06 -10.67 -16.36
N ASN A 109 -16.16 -9.35 -16.34
CA ASN A 109 -15.65 -8.47 -17.40
C ASN A 109 -14.26 -7.90 -17.05
N ARG A 110 -13.58 -8.49 -16.07
CA ARG A 110 -12.27 -8.00 -15.59
C ARG A 110 -11.13 -8.75 -16.25
N THR A 111 -10.05 -8.02 -16.45
CA THR A 111 -8.74 -8.61 -16.73
C THR A 111 -8.12 -9.05 -15.42
N ILE A 112 -8.03 -10.35 -15.20
CA ILE A 112 -7.38 -10.93 -14.02
C ILE A 112 -6.08 -11.60 -14.49
N VAL A 113 -4.96 -11.05 -14.08
CA VAL A 113 -3.62 -11.55 -14.46
C VAL A 113 -2.92 -12.25 -13.28
N ARG A 114 -3.67 -12.56 -12.23
CA ARG A 114 -3.17 -13.23 -11.02
C ARG A 114 -3.95 -14.50 -10.74
N ASN A 115 -3.28 -15.48 -10.15
CA ASN A 115 -3.94 -16.65 -9.60
C ASN A 115 -4.66 -16.26 -8.29
N LEU A 116 -5.96 -16.48 -8.23
CA LEU A 116 -6.81 -16.22 -7.07
C LEU A 116 -7.15 -17.51 -6.29
N ALA A 117 -6.63 -18.66 -6.69
CA ALA A 117 -6.88 -19.94 -5.99
C ALA A 117 -6.58 -19.81 -4.49
N GLY A 118 -7.47 -20.35 -3.66
CA GLY A 118 -7.38 -20.27 -2.20
C GLY A 118 -7.92 -18.97 -1.60
N ARG A 119 -8.31 -17.97 -2.41
CA ARG A 119 -8.95 -16.76 -1.90
C ARG A 119 -10.41 -17.01 -1.60
N ARG A 120 -10.93 -16.36 -0.55
CA ARG A 120 -12.35 -16.45 -0.20
C ARG A 120 -13.19 -15.64 -1.17
N ILE A 121 -14.33 -16.20 -1.56
CA ILE A 121 -15.36 -15.53 -2.35
C ILE A 121 -16.70 -15.66 -1.65
N ARG A 122 -17.48 -14.58 -1.60
CA ARG A 122 -18.81 -14.55 -1.03
C ARG A 122 -19.77 -13.92 -2.02
N VAL A 123 -20.96 -14.50 -2.18
CA VAL A 123 -22.05 -13.91 -2.96
C VAL A 123 -22.95 -13.09 -2.03
N THR A 124 -23.08 -11.81 -2.33
CA THR A 124 -23.78 -10.83 -1.50
C THR A 124 -25.22 -10.57 -1.97
N SER A 125 -25.51 -10.78 -3.26
CA SER A 125 -26.87 -10.70 -3.80
C SER A 125 -26.99 -11.45 -5.14
N GLY A 126 -28.22 -11.62 -5.63
CA GLY A 126 -28.53 -12.32 -6.88
C GLY A 126 -28.53 -13.84 -6.74
N LEU A 127 -28.40 -14.54 -7.87
CA LEU A 127 -28.38 -16.01 -7.85
C LEU A 127 -27.14 -16.50 -7.10
N GLY A 128 -27.32 -17.47 -6.20
CA GLY A 128 -26.27 -17.98 -5.32
C GLY A 128 -26.06 -17.15 -4.04
N ILE A 129 -26.94 -16.22 -3.69
CA ILE A 129 -26.85 -15.43 -2.46
C ILE A 129 -26.58 -16.31 -1.23
N GLY A 130 -25.62 -15.89 -0.39
CA GLY A 130 -25.17 -16.64 0.79
C GLY A 130 -24.11 -17.70 0.51
N PHE A 131 -23.75 -17.94 -0.76
CA PHE A 131 -22.58 -18.75 -1.09
C PHE A 131 -21.30 -18.10 -0.51
N ASP A 132 -20.50 -18.89 0.21
CA ASP A 132 -19.25 -18.45 0.84
C ASP A 132 -18.29 -19.63 0.78
N SER A 133 -17.23 -19.51 0.00
CA SER A 133 -16.29 -20.60 -0.27
C SER A 133 -14.92 -20.07 -0.68
N THR A 134 -14.02 -20.94 -1.08
CA THR A 134 -12.72 -20.58 -1.66
C THR A 134 -12.72 -20.75 -3.17
N ILE A 135 -11.99 -19.89 -3.85
CA ILE A 135 -11.74 -19.97 -5.28
C ILE A 135 -10.83 -21.19 -5.53
N VAL A 136 -11.26 -22.07 -6.41
CA VAL A 136 -10.47 -23.25 -6.84
C VAL A 136 -9.46 -22.82 -7.90
N SER A 137 -9.88 -22.02 -8.88
CA SER A 137 -9.03 -21.51 -9.94
C SER A 137 -9.67 -20.29 -10.61
N ASN A 138 -8.90 -19.61 -11.41
CA ASN A 138 -9.44 -18.62 -12.35
C ASN A 138 -8.66 -18.65 -13.66
N THR A 139 -9.32 -18.27 -14.75
CA THR A 139 -8.62 -17.99 -16.00
C THR A 139 -7.82 -16.70 -15.88
N ILE A 140 -6.69 -16.65 -16.58
CA ILE A 140 -5.84 -15.45 -16.68
C ILE A 140 -6.18 -14.74 -17.99
N GLY A 141 -6.34 -13.42 -17.92
CA GLY A 141 -6.67 -12.57 -19.08
C GLY A 141 -7.95 -11.79 -18.91
N THR A 142 -8.43 -11.20 -20.02
CA THR A 142 -9.70 -10.46 -20.09
C THR A 142 -10.89 -11.40 -19.95
N ASN A 143 -11.98 -10.86 -19.40
CA ASN A 143 -13.22 -11.65 -19.16
C ASN A 143 -12.93 -12.92 -18.36
N ALA A 144 -12.15 -12.80 -17.32
CA ALA A 144 -11.73 -13.93 -16.51
C ALA A 144 -12.92 -14.69 -15.92
N ILE A 145 -12.83 -16.01 -15.90
CA ILE A 145 -13.79 -16.92 -15.28
C ILE A 145 -13.20 -17.37 -13.95
N ILE A 146 -13.98 -17.26 -12.89
CA ILE A 146 -13.64 -17.75 -11.56
C ILE A 146 -14.37 -19.08 -11.35
N THR A 147 -13.61 -20.10 -10.96
CA THR A 147 -14.13 -21.43 -10.63
C THR A 147 -14.12 -21.62 -9.12
N VAL A 148 -15.25 -22.05 -8.60
CA VAL A 148 -15.43 -22.41 -7.17
C VAL A 148 -15.84 -23.87 -7.05
N SER A 149 -16.08 -24.35 -5.83
CA SER A 149 -16.67 -25.66 -5.59
C SER A 149 -17.82 -25.52 -4.61
N GLY A 150 -18.86 -26.34 -4.77
CA GLY A 150 -20.02 -26.33 -3.87
C GLY A 150 -21.33 -26.62 -4.55
N GLY A 151 -21.34 -26.85 -5.85
CA GLY A 151 -22.54 -27.20 -6.61
C GLY A 151 -23.54 -26.04 -6.73
N THR A 152 -23.06 -24.80 -6.72
CA THR A 152 -23.90 -23.60 -6.80
C THR A 152 -23.90 -23.05 -8.23
N THR A 153 -25.07 -22.65 -8.72
CA THR A 153 -25.21 -21.98 -10.02
C THR A 153 -25.22 -20.47 -9.85
N PHE A 154 -24.55 -19.79 -10.76
CA PHE A 154 -24.42 -18.32 -10.80
C PHE A 154 -24.85 -17.80 -12.16
N ASP A 155 -25.23 -16.51 -12.23
CA ASP A 155 -25.64 -15.82 -13.45
C ASP A 155 -25.26 -14.33 -13.42
N ALA A 156 -25.79 -13.57 -14.38
CA ALA A 156 -25.52 -12.12 -14.47
C ALA A 156 -26.18 -11.29 -13.35
N THR A 157 -27.01 -11.88 -12.50
CA THR A 157 -27.56 -11.20 -11.31
C THR A 157 -26.66 -11.35 -10.08
N THR A 158 -25.72 -12.30 -10.11
CA THR A 158 -24.82 -12.62 -9.01
C THR A 158 -23.88 -11.45 -8.71
N ARG A 159 -23.97 -10.90 -7.49
CA ARG A 159 -22.99 -9.95 -6.95
C ARG A 159 -22.11 -10.69 -5.95
N PHE A 160 -20.82 -10.54 -6.09
CA PHE A 160 -19.85 -11.26 -5.27
C PHE A 160 -18.71 -10.37 -4.78
N GLN A 161 -18.10 -10.79 -3.69
CA GLN A 161 -16.90 -10.20 -3.12
C GLN A 161 -15.77 -11.24 -3.09
N ILE A 162 -14.55 -10.82 -3.46
CA ILE A 162 -13.32 -11.61 -3.29
C ILE A 162 -12.47 -10.95 -2.22
N PHE A 163 -12.10 -11.70 -1.19
CA PHE A 163 -11.26 -11.24 -0.10
C PHE A 163 -9.81 -11.60 -0.42
N SER A 164 -8.99 -10.58 -0.67
CA SER A 164 -7.62 -10.78 -1.16
C SER A 164 -6.55 -10.08 -0.32
N GLY A 165 -6.95 -9.27 0.64
CA GLY A 165 -6.04 -8.45 1.43
C GLY A 165 -5.49 -9.14 2.67
N SER A 166 -4.35 -8.65 3.09
CA SER A 166 -3.69 -9.06 4.32
C SER A 166 -3.07 -7.87 5.03
N MET A 167 -3.02 -7.95 6.34
CA MET A 167 -2.44 -6.97 7.21
C MET A 167 -1.16 -7.53 7.82
N TRP A 168 -0.08 -6.78 7.71
CA TRP A 168 1.24 -7.19 8.17
C TRP A 168 1.65 -6.32 9.34
N PHE A 169 2.16 -6.95 10.37
CA PHE A 169 2.52 -6.30 11.63
C PHE A 169 3.93 -6.65 12.03
N GLN A 170 4.65 -5.63 12.41
CA GLN A 170 5.93 -5.75 13.08
C GLN A 170 5.76 -5.29 14.52
N ASN A 171 6.02 -6.18 15.45
CA ASN A 171 6.11 -5.82 16.85
C ASN A 171 7.45 -5.15 17.13
N ALA A 172 7.53 -4.34 18.16
CA ALA A 172 8.74 -3.62 18.57
C ALA A 172 8.99 -3.78 20.08
N GLY A 173 10.06 -3.21 20.57
CA GLY A 173 10.49 -3.37 21.96
C GLY A 173 11.19 -4.70 22.19
N ALA A 174 10.87 -5.40 23.26
CA ALA A 174 11.53 -6.68 23.63
C ALA A 174 11.13 -7.88 22.73
N SER A 175 10.18 -7.70 21.84
CA SER A 175 9.67 -8.76 20.94
C SER A 175 9.79 -8.31 19.50
N ALA A 176 10.61 -9.00 18.73
CA ALA A 176 10.79 -8.75 17.29
C ALA A 176 9.75 -9.51 16.44
N GLY A 177 8.60 -9.88 17.00
CA GLY A 177 7.59 -10.68 16.31
C GLY A 177 7.06 -10.01 15.06
N PHE A 178 6.92 -10.79 13.99
CA PHE A 178 6.33 -10.40 12.73
C PHE A 178 5.18 -11.34 12.40
N ALA A 179 4.04 -10.80 11.99
CA ALA A 179 2.85 -11.60 11.73
C ALA A 179 2.01 -11.01 10.61
N VAL A 180 1.21 -11.87 9.99
CA VAL A 180 0.20 -11.47 9.00
C VAL A 180 -1.18 -11.90 9.47
N TYR A 181 -2.14 -11.00 9.30
CA TYR A 181 -3.56 -11.28 9.40
C TYR A 181 -4.16 -11.42 8.00
N ASP A 182 -4.74 -12.55 7.71
CA ASP A 182 -5.45 -12.80 6.46
C ASP A 182 -6.93 -12.51 6.65
N ILE A 183 -7.45 -11.52 5.89
CA ILE A 183 -8.85 -11.09 5.99
C ILE A 183 -9.80 -12.20 5.53
N ALA A 184 -9.40 -12.99 4.55
CA ALA A 184 -10.25 -14.03 3.99
C ALA A 184 -10.52 -15.16 4.99
N THR A 185 -9.49 -15.56 5.71
CA THR A 185 -9.57 -16.67 6.68
C THR A 185 -9.84 -16.21 8.11
N ASN A 186 -9.74 -14.90 8.37
CA ASN A 186 -9.85 -14.32 9.71
C ASN A 186 -8.84 -14.93 10.69
N THR A 187 -7.62 -15.17 10.23
CA THR A 187 -6.57 -15.84 11.00
C THR A 187 -5.25 -15.11 10.99
N TRP A 188 -4.48 -15.32 12.06
CA TRP A 188 -3.12 -14.85 12.19
C TRP A 188 -2.12 -15.94 11.84
N THR A 189 -1.04 -15.54 11.19
CA THR A 189 0.10 -16.43 10.93
C THR A 189 1.38 -15.70 11.32
N ALA A 190 2.15 -16.28 12.24
CA ALA A 190 3.48 -15.80 12.57
C ALA A 190 4.42 -15.95 11.37
N LYS A 191 5.29 -14.96 11.18
CA LYS A 191 6.31 -14.93 10.15
C LYS A 191 7.70 -14.84 10.78
N THR A 192 8.73 -15.02 9.96
CA THR A 192 10.10 -14.90 10.45
C THR A 192 10.34 -13.50 11.03
N ALA A 193 10.76 -13.44 12.28
CA ALA A 193 11.09 -12.19 12.95
C ALA A 193 12.35 -11.55 12.34
N VAL A 194 12.43 -10.22 12.37
CA VAL A 194 13.60 -9.50 11.84
C VAL A 194 14.87 -9.71 12.65
N GLY A 195 14.76 -10.24 13.88
CA GLY A 195 15.88 -10.61 14.73
C GLY A 195 16.57 -9.43 15.44
N ILE A 196 16.00 -8.25 15.35
CA ILE A 196 16.51 -7.04 16.03
C ILE A 196 15.40 -6.35 16.81
N THR A 197 15.76 -5.57 17.80
CA THR A 197 14.88 -4.65 18.50
C THR A 197 15.28 -3.23 18.14
N TRP A 198 14.29 -2.35 17.96
CA TRP A 198 14.52 -0.91 17.76
C TRP A 198 13.78 -0.11 18.81
N GLY A 199 14.08 1.19 18.84
CA GLY A 199 13.56 2.10 19.85
C GLY A 199 12.05 2.33 19.78
N THR A 200 11.64 3.53 20.10
CA THR A 200 10.25 3.86 20.38
C THR A 200 9.35 3.94 19.16
N GLU A 201 9.89 3.97 17.94
CA GLU A 201 9.13 4.06 16.71
C GLU A 201 9.79 3.35 15.54
N GLY A 202 8.97 2.86 14.64
CA GLY A 202 9.37 2.26 13.38
C GLY A 202 8.25 2.38 12.36
N TYR A 203 8.55 2.13 11.10
CA TYR A 203 7.55 2.08 10.07
C TYR A 203 7.84 0.96 9.07
N LEU A 204 6.77 0.27 8.72
CA LEU A 204 6.75 -0.78 7.72
C LEU A 204 6.14 -0.21 6.45
N ILE A 205 6.77 -0.44 5.31
CA ILE A 205 6.31 0.01 4.01
C ILE A 205 6.14 -1.19 3.11
N ALA A 206 4.92 -1.47 2.67
CA ALA A 206 4.68 -2.41 1.60
C ALA A 206 5.05 -1.76 0.26
N THR A 207 5.62 -2.52 -0.64
CA THR A 207 5.56 -2.16 -2.04
C THR A 207 4.14 -2.47 -2.51
N PRO A 208 3.32 -1.46 -2.86
CA PRO A 208 1.98 -1.73 -3.31
C PRO A 208 2.03 -2.53 -4.60
N SER A 209 1.14 -3.48 -4.75
CA SER A 209 0.84 -4.00 -6.07
C SER A 209 0.14 -2.88 -6.82
N SER A 210 0.87 -2.25 -7.74
CA SER A 210 0.40 -1.07 -8.44
C SER A 210 -0.90 -1.34 -9.20
N ILE A 211 -1.87 -0.44 -9.04
CA ILE A 211 -3.09 -0.45 -9.85
C ILE A 211 -2.75 -0.05 -11.29
N THR A 212 -1.75 0.82 -11.45
CA THR A 212 -1.27 1.29 -12.74
C THR A 212 0.17 0.82 -12.94
N PRO A 213 0.47 0.12 -14.04
CA PRO A 213 1.84 -0.25 -14.35
C PRO A 213 2.75 0.98 -14.47
N PHE A 214 4.01 0.85 -14.03
CA PHE A 214 5.01 1.90 -14.22
C PHE A 214 5.40 2.06 -15.69
N ALA A 215 5.38 0.95 -16.42
CA ALA A 215 5.54 0.90 -17.85
C ALA A 215 4.84 -0.35 -18.41
N SER A 216 4.45 -0.30 -19.67
CA SER A 216 3.89 -1.44 -20.39
C SER A 216 4.30 -1.41 -21.85
N GLY A 217 4.28 -2.54 -22.52
CA GLY A 217 4.65 -2.63 -23.94
C GLY A 217 4.46 -4.02 -24.51
N THR A 218 4.94 -4.18 -25.74
CA THR A 218 4.93 -5.46 -26.45
C THR A 218 6.36 -5.98 -26.57
N VAL A 219 6.53 -7.25 -26.31
CA VAL A 219 7.83 -7.93 -26.44
C VAL A 219 8.21 -8.00 -27.92
N THR A 220 9.45 -7.67 -28.25
CA THR A 220 9.97 -7.85 -29.59
C THR A 220 10.78 -9.14 -29.74
N ALA A 221 11.38 -9.60 -28.64
CA ALA A 221 12.06 -10.89 -28.53
C ALA A 221 12.18 -11.32 -27.07
N GLY A 222 12.24 -12.62 -26.83
CA GLY A 222 12.44 -13.18 -25.49
C GLY A 222 13.34 -14.41 -25.51
N ALA A 223 13.97 -14.67 -24.38
CA ALA A 223 14.76 -15.86 -24.12
C ALA A 223 14.55 -16.33 -22.67
N ALA A 224 15.23 -17.37 -22.24
CA ALA A 224 15.00 -18.01 -20.94
C ALA A 224 14.99 -17.02 -19.74
N THR A 225 15.84 -15.99 -19.76
CA THR A 225 15.94 -15.00 -18.68
C THR A 225 15.85 -13.56 -19.18
N THR A 226 15.46 -13.34 -20.42
CA THR A 226 15.38 -11.98 -20.99
C THR A 226 14.04 -11.72 -21.65
N LEU A 227 13.65 -10.45 -21.63
CA LEU A 227 12.54 -9.87 -22.39
C LEU A 227 13.08 -8.62 -23.08
N THR A 228 12.95 -8.54 -24.38
CA THR A 228 13.40 -7.42 -25.20
C THR A 228 12.20 -6.63 -25.73
N ASP A 229 12.25 -5.32 -25.58
CA ASP A 229 11.39 -4.38 -26.27
C ASP A 229 12.27 -3.33 -26.95
N SER A 230 12.50 -3.50 -28.24
CA SER A 230 13.40 -2.66 -29.02
C SER A 230 12.91 -1.22 -29.22
N THR A 231 11.68 -0.93 -28.84
CA THR A 231 11.10 0.42 -28.93
C THR A 231 11.45 1.31 -27.73
N ARG A 232 12.13 0.76 -26.72
CA ARG A 232 12.43 1.43 -25.46
C ARG A 232 13.80 2.10 -25.44
N GLY A 233 13.91 3.09 -24.56
CA GLY A 233 15.16 3.81 -24.26
C GLY A 233 15.40 3.92 -22.75
N TRP A 234 15.26 2.80 -22.00
CA TRP A 234 15.43 2.81 -20.55
C TRP A 234 16.87 3.15 -20.14
N LEU A 235 17.01 3.73 -18.95
CA LEU A 235 18.33 3.82 -18.34
C LEU A 235 18.77 2.45 -17.80
N THR A 236 20.07 2.23 -17.79
CA THR A 236 20.65 1.00 -17.21
C THR A 236 20.21 0.82 -15.77
N ASN A 237 19.70 -0.36 -15.46
CA ASN A 237 19.16 -0.75 -14.15
C ASN A 237 17.99 0.12 -13.64
N GLN A 238 17.30 0.83 -14.51
CA GLN A 238 16.13 1.63 -14.16
C GLN A 238 15.07 0.82 -13.42
N TRP A 239 14.88 -0.43 -13.81
CA TRP A 239 13.81 -1.32 -13.33
C TRP A 239 14.31 -2.41 -12.38
N ALA A 240 15.57 -2.37 -11.98
CA ALA A 240 16.10 -3.39 -11.05
C ALA A 240 15.27 -3.47 -9.76
N ASN A 241 15.02 -4.68 -9.28
CA ASN A 241 14.15 -5.02 -8.15
C ASN A 241 12.64 -4.75 -8.34
N SER A 242 12.20 -4.18 -9.47
CA SER A 242 10.80 -4.21 -9.89
C SER A 242 10.41 -5.60 -10.40
N GLN A 243 9.13 -5.82 -10.67
CA GLN A 243 8.68 -7.06 -11.33
C GLN A 243 8.16 -6.77 -12.74
N VAL A 244 8.28 -7.75 -13.61
CA VAL A 244 7.65 -7.76 -14.93
C VAL A 244 6.63 -8.89 -14.98
N ARG A 245 5.45 -8.55 -15.49
CA ARG A 245 4.32 -9.47 -15.67
C ARG A 245 3.98 -9.56 -17.15
N ILE A 246 3.75 -10.77 -17.64
CA ILE A 246 3.17 -10.97 -18.97
C ILE A 246 1.66 -10.84 -18.87
N THR A 247 1.08 -9.86 -19.55
CA THR A 247 -0.34 -9.48 -19.46
C THR A 247 -1.20 -10.04 -20.58
N ALA A 248 -0.57 -10.39 -21.73
CA ALA A 248 -1.24 -11.02 -22.86
C ALA A 248 -0.22 -11.86 -23.68
N GLY A 249 -0.74 -12.69 -24.59
CA GLY A 249 0.06 -13.50 -25.50
C GLY A 249 0.81 -14.66 -24.85
N THR A 250 1.89 -15.06 -25.48
CA THR A 250 2.70 -16.21 -25.02
C THR A 250 3.28 -15.95 -23.64
N GLY A 251 3.06 -16.88 -22.72
CA GLY A 251 3.53 -16.78 -21.33
C GLY A 251 2.65 -15.94 -20.41
N ILE A 252 1.42 -15.56 -20.83
CA ILE A 252 0.49 -14.77 -20.01
C ILE A 252 0.40 -15.28 -18.56
N GLY A 253 0.37 -14.34 -17.60
CA GLY A 253 0.26 -14.58 -16.16
C GLY A 253 1.60 -14.84 -15.46
N GLN A 254 2.69 -15.06 -16.18
CA GLN A 254 4.01 -15.20 -15.57
C GLN A 254 4.48 -13.86 -14.98
N ILE A 255 5.15 -13.94 -13.84
CA ILE A 255 5.73 -12.80 -13.13
C ILE A 255 7.17 -13.14 -12.80
N ARG A 256 8.08 -12.18 -12.98
CA ARG A 256 9.50 -12.32 -12.60
C ARG A 256 10.02 -11.02 -12.01
N THR A 257 10.91 -11.12 -11.04
CA THR A 257 11.71 -9.99 -10.59
C THR A 257 12.74 -9.60 -11.64
N ILE A 258 12.84 -8.33 -11.95
CA ILE A 258 13.86 -7.78 -12.84
C ILE A 258 15.16 -7.66 -12.03
N SER A 259 16.20 -8.37 -12.43
CA SER A 259 17.53 -8.27 -11.81
C SER A 259 18.33 -7.09 -12.34
N SER A 260 18.18 -6.79 -13.65
CA SER A 260 18.84 -5.66 -14.31
C SER A 260 18.12 -5.33 -15.61
N ASN A 261 18.42 -4.17 -16.19
CA ASN A 261 18.02 -3.85 -17.56
C ASN A 261 19.05 -2.97 -18.28
N THR A 262 19.08 -3.11 -19.61
CA THR A 262 19.69 -2.16 -20.54
C THR A 262 18.62 -1.23 -21.12
N ALA A 263 18.96 -0.48 -22.17
CA ALA A 263 18.00 0.41 -22.83
C ALA A 263 16.76 -0.32 -23.39
N THR A 264 16.91 -1.57 -23.80
CA THR A 264 15.84 -2.32 -24.49
C THR A 264 15.59 -3.72 -23.95
N VAL A 265 16.41 -4.21 -23.01
CA VAL A 265 16.35 -5.58 -22.51
C VAL A 265 16.16 -5.60 -21.00
N LEU A 266 15.14 -6.30 -20.55
CA LEU A 266 14.96 -6.70 -19.14
C LEU A 266 15.63 -8.06 -18.93
N THR A 267 16.45 -8.17 -17.90
CA THR A 267 16.98 -9.45 -17.41
C THR A 267 16.25 -9.82 -16.13
N VAL A 268 15.71 -11.03 -16.07
CA VAL A 268 14.94 -11.49 -14.91
C VAL A 268 15.75 -12.43 -14.02
N SER A 269 15.43 -12.46 -12.73
CA SER A 269 16.16 -13.20 -11.71
C SER A 269 16.00 -14.73 -11.80
N SER A 270 14.96 -15.20 -12.48
CA SER A 270 14.70 -16.63 -12.73
C SER A 270 14.12 -16.83 -14.11
N ALA A 271 14.39 -17.99 -14.71
CA ALA A 271 13.94 -18.30 -16.06
C ALA A 271 12.42 -18.26 -16.21
N TRP A 272 11.97 -17.85 -17.40
CA TRP A 272 10.58 -17.99 -17.80
C TRP A 272 10.22 -19.47 -17.89
N THR A 273 9.02 -19.82 -17.50
CA THR A 273 8.48 -21.18 -17.71
C THR A 273 8.16 -21.37 -19.21
N ILE A 274 7.63 -20.32 -19.83
CA ILE A 274 7.38 -20.22 -21.26
C ILE A 274 8.03 -18.90 -21.68
N ASN A 275 8.97 -18.95 -22.60
CA ASN A 275 9.66 -17.75 -23.07
C ASN A 275 8.67 -16.81 -23.75
N PRO A 276 8.61 -15.53 -23.36
CA PRO A 276 7.81 -14.53 -24.08
C PRO A 276 8.30 -14.39 -25.53
N ASP A 277 7.39 -14.02 -26.41
CA ASP A 277 7.67 -13.77 -27.82
C ASP A 277 6.99 -12.47 -28.31
N ALA A 278 7.00 -12.20 -29.61
CA ALA A 278 6.42 -10.99 -30.18
C ALA A 278 4.89 -10.87 -30.06
N THR A 279 4.19 -11.91 -29.59
CA THR A 279 2.77 -11.86 -29.25
C THR A 279 2.52 -11.43 -27.80
N SER A 280 3.57 -11.43 -26.97
CA SER A 280 3.46 -11.15 -25.54
C SER A 280 3.38 -9.66 -25.28
N GLU A 281 2.44 -9.27 -24.43
CA GLU A 281 2.40 -7.95 -23.83
C GLU A 281 2.89 -8.04 -22.37
N TYR A 282 3.49 -6.97 -21.87
CA TYR A 282 4.01 -6.93 -20.52
C TYR A 282 3.68 -5.65 -19.79
N SER A 283 3.69 -5.73 -18.47
CA SER A 283 3.70 -4.59 -17.55
C SER A 283 4.90 -4.67 -16.60
N ILE A 284 5.48 -3.52 -16.26
CA ILE A 284 6.46 -3.36 -15.19
C ILE A 284 5.73 -2.76 -13.99
N GLU A 285 5.85 -3.40 -12.85
CA GLU A 285 5.11 -3.09 -11.63
C GLU A 285 6.06 -3.04 -10.44
N ALA A 286 5.60 -2.45 -9.31
CA ALA A 286 6.30 -2.63 -8.06
C ALA A 286 6.43 -4.11 -7.72
N ASN A 287 7.56 -4.49 -7.16
CA ASN A 287 7.74 -5.87 -6.70
C ASN A 287 6.94 -6.09 -5.43
N ASP A 288 5.78 -6.70 -5.55
CA ASP A 288 4.84 -6.92 -4.45
C ASP A 288 5.27 -8.04 -3.47
N ASP A 289 6.43 -8.64 -3.69
CA ASP A 289 7.04 -9.59 -2.74
C ASP A 289 7.70 -8.90 -1.53
N TYR A 290 7.91 -7.58 -1.59
CA TYR A 290 8.76 -6.91 -0.61
C TYR A 290 8.01 -6.00 0.36
N PHE A 291 8.46 -6.04 1.63
CA PHE A 291 8.26 -4.99 2.63
C PHE A 291 9.61 -4.39 3.00
N TYR A 292 9.61 -3.12 3.32
CA TYR A 292 10.77 -2.41 3.85
C TYR A 292 10.49 -1.95 5.27
N LEU A 293 11.48 -2.09 6.15
CA LEU A 293 11.36 -1.73 7.55
C LEU A 293 12.49 -0.81 7.95
N LEU A 294 12.13 0.32 8.54
CA LEU A 294 13.05 1.25 9.19
C LEU A 294 12.60 1.45 10.64
N GLY A 295 13.56 1.35 11.56
CA GLY A 295 13.33 1.59 12.97
C GLY A 295 14.01 2.86 13.47
N ASN A 296 13.50 3.41 14.56
CA ASN A 296 14.13 4.51 15.30
C ASN A 296 15.54 4.12 15.74
N ASN A 297 16.46 5.09 15.70
CA ASN A 297 17.87 4.93 16.06
C ASN A 297 18.69 3.95 15.21
N ALA A 298 18.15 3.50 14.07
CA ALA A 298 18.85 2.63 13.14
C ALA A 298 18.93 3.25 11.74
N VAL A 299 20.12 3.39 11.20
CA VAL A 299 20.31 3.79 9.79
C VAL A 299 20.08 2.62 8.83
N THR A 300 20.00 1.41 9.36
CA THR A 300 19.88 0.17 8.61
C THR A 300 18.46 0.02 8.04
N LEU A 301 18.38 -0.35 6.78
CA LEU A 301 17.14 -0.69 6.07
C LEU A 301 17.05 -2.21 5.96
N TYR A 302 15.92 -2.75 6.32
CA TYR A 302 15.62 -4.18 6.20
C TYR A 302 14.57 -4.40 5.13
N ARG A 303 14.72 -5.47 4.37
CA ARG A 303 13.76 -5.91 3.36
C ARG A 303 13.28 -7.31 3.67
N TYR A 304 11.98 -7.51 3.72
CA TYR A 304 11.34 -8.81 3.88
C TYR A 304 10.80 -9.29 2.53
N SER A 305 11.05 -10.56 2.21
CA SER A 305 10.41 -11.25 1.09
C SER A 305 9.28 -12.13 1.61
N VAL A 306 8.10 -11.93 1.08
CA VAL A 306 6.90 -12.72 1.43
C VAL A 306 7.03 -14.16 0.96
N THR A 307 7.55 -14.35 -0.26
CA THR A 307 7.70 -15.68 -0.87
C THR A 307 8.70 -16.54 -0.13
N SER A 308 9.86 -15.98 0.24
CA SER A 308 10.89 -16.74 0.96
C SER A 308 10.70 -16.72 2.47
N ASN A 309 9.83 -15.86 3.01
CA ASN A 309 9.64 -15.65 4.45
C ASN A 309 10.95 -15.30 5.18
N THR A 310 11.76 -14.43 4.57
CA THR A 310 13.08 -14.05 5.10
C THR A 310 13.31 -12.55 5.08
N TRP A 311 14.10 -12.09 6.06
CA TRP A 311 14.60 -10.72 6.11
C TRP A 311 16.01 -10.63 5.51
N THR A 312 16.25 -9.56 4.80
CA THR A 312 17.58 -9.19 4.27
C THR A 312 17.95 -7.82 4.83
N THR A 313 19.11 -7.74 5.45
CA THR A 313 19.74 -6.45 5.77
C THR A 313 20.29 -5.86 4.49
N LEU A 314 19.80 -4.70 4.11
CA LEU A 314 20.29 -4.01 2.93
C LEU A 314 21.57 -3.23 3.26
N SER A 315 22.52 -3.24 2.34
CA SER A 315 23.77 -2.47 2.41
C SER A 315 23.77 -1.45 1.27
N PRO A 316 23.12 -0.30 1.45
CA PRO A 316 23.06 0.73 0.42
C PRO A 316 24.46 1.27 0.08
N GLY A 317 24.68 1.58 -1.21
CA GLY A 317 25.93 2.15 -1.69
C GLY A 317 26.27 3.53 -1.13
N SER A 318 25.27 4.27 -0.65
CA SER A 318 25.44 5.46 0.18
C SER A 318 24.72 5.29 1.51
N VAL A 319 25.31 5.80 2.57
CA VAL A 319 24.72 5.71 3.92
C VAL A 319 23.77 6.88 4.12
N ARG A 320 22.68 6.63 4.82
CA ARG A 320 21.80 7.68 5.29
C ARG A 320 22.56 8.64 6.24
N SER A 321 22.39 9.93 6.08
CA SER A 321 23.16 10.94 6.86
C SER A 321 22.73 11.03 8.32
N GLY A 322 21.70 10.32 8.77
CA GLY A 322 21.28 10.24 10.17
C GLY A 322 20.21 9.19 10.40
N ALA A 323 20.18 8.64 11.60
CA ALA A 323 19.14 7.69 12.01
C ALA A 323 17.78 8.37 12.10
N PRO A 324 16.68 7.66 11.83
CA PRO A 324 15.33 8.11 12.16
C PRO A 324 15.21 8.35 13.67
N GLY A 325 14.61 9.47 14.04
CA GLY A 325 14.23 9.77 15.42
C GLY A 325 12.78 9.39 15.71
N ALA A 326 12.33 9.68 16.91
CA ALA A 326 10.92 9.56 17.25
C ALA A 326 10.07 10.45 16.31
N GLY A 327 8.90 9.95 15.89
CA GLY A 327 8.08 10.60 14.86
C GLY A 327 8.55 10.33 13.42
N CYS A 328 9.46 9.39 13.23
CA CYS A 328 9.83 8.98 11.88
C CYS A 328 8.63 8.31 11.17
N SER A 329 8.59 8.50 9.86
CA SER A 329 7.58 7.87 9.01
C SER A 329 8.11 7.72 7.59
N GLY A 330 7.42 6.96 6.78
CA GLY A 330 7.83 6.74 5.40
C GLY A 330 6.67 6.40 4.50
N ALA A 331 6.91 6.58 3.22
CA ALA A 331 5.94 6.28 2.18
C ALA A 331 6.65 5.73 0.93
N PHE A 332 6.00 4.78 0.29
CA PHE A 332 6.39 4.32 -1.03
C PHE A 332 5.84 5.29 -2.07
N ILE A 333 6.66 5.67 -3.06
CA ILE A 333 6.17 6.51 -4.15
C ILE A 333 5.49 5.62 -5.19
N ASP A 334 4.19 5.56 -5.08
CA ASP A 334 3.29 4.94 -6.07
C ASP A 334 2.22 5.96 -6.44
N SER A 335 2.53 6.80 -7.40
CA SER A 335 1.58 7.77 -7.92
C SER A 335 1.22 7.41 -9.34
N ALA A 336 0.02 6.92 -9.52
CA ALA A 336 -0.51 6.57 -10.84
C ALA A 336 -0.65 7.79 -11.77
N SER A 337 -0.61 9.01 -11.26
CA SER A 337 -1.02 10.17 -12.04
C SER A 337 0.10 11.10 -12.46
N THR A 338 1.31 11.02 -11.87
CA THR A 338 2.20 12.19 -11.94
C THR A 338 3.67 11.91 -12.07
N TRP A 339 4.14 10.77 -11.61
CA TRP A 339 5.49 10.31 -11.90
C TRP A 339 5.49 9.51 -13.20
N VAL A 340 5.02 10.17 -14.24
CA VAL A 340 4.89 9.55 -15.55
C VAL A 340 6.25 9.45 -16.19
N LEU A 341 6.59 8.25 -16.64
CA LEU A 341 7.68 8.05 -17.60
C LEU A 341 7.33 8.80 -18.88
N ASN A 342 8.32 9.21 -19.62
CA ASN A 342 8.14 9.66 -21.00
C ASN A 342 7.45 8.55 -21.82
N SER A 343 6.89 8.90 -22.96
CA SER A 343 6.16 7.96 -23.83
C SER A 343 6.99 6.76 -24.29
N ASP A 344 8.30 6.87 -24.27
CA ASP A 344 9.26 5.82 -24.60
C ASP A 344 9.68 4.96 -23.39
N GLY A 345 9.09 5.21 -22.21
CA GLY A 345 9.45 4.52 -20.97
C GLY A 345 10.71 5.05 -20.28
N SER A 346 11.32 6.12 -20.79
CA SER A 346 12.47 6.77 -20.16
C SER A 346 12.04 7.57 -18.92
N PRO A 347 12.89 7.70 -17.89
CA PRO A 347 12.55 8.46 -16.70
C PRO A 347 12.53 9.96 -16.95
N ASN A 348 11.59 10.64 -16.28
CA ASN A 348 11.52 12.09 -16.30
C ASN A 348 12.38 12.66 -15.15
N LEU A 349 13.37 13.47 -15.47
CA LEU A 349 14.33 14.00 -14.50
C LEU A 349 13.70 15.06 -13.60
N LEU A 350 13.88 14.95 -12.30
CA LEU A 350 13.59 16.01 -11.34
C LEU A 350 14.66 17.09 -11.43
N THR A 351 14.37 18.18 -12.13
CA THR A 351 15.32 19.28 -12.32
C THR A 351 15.40 20.25 -11.15
N ALA A 352 14.41 20.26 -10.26
CA ALA A 352 14.25 21.29 -9.25
C ALA A 352 15.16 21.18 -8.03
N THR A 353 15.80 20.04 -7.80
CA THR A 353 16.54 19.77 -6.55
C THR A 353 18.05 19.66 -6.71
N GLY A 354 18.58 19.72 -7.91
CA GLY A 354 20.02 19.54 -8.18
C GLY A 354 20.57 18.14 -7.90
N ALA A 355 19.75 17.20 -7.43
CA ALA A 355 20.18 15.88 -6.98
C ALA A 355 20.22 14.81 -8.10
N GLY A 356 19.82 15.13 -9.32
CA GLY A 356 19.75 14.16 -10.41
C GLY A 356 18.76 13.02 -10.20
N VAL A 357 17.70 13.28 -9.46
CA VAL A 357 16.67 12.29 -9.15
C VAL A 357 15.70 12.18 -10.32
N TYR A 358 15.37 10.97 -10.70
CA TYR A 358 14.42 10.70 -11.75
C TYR A 358 12.99 10.62 -11.21
N LYS A 359 12.05 11.25 -11.87
CA LYS A 359 10.62 11.05 -11.61
C LYS A 359 10.22 9.69 -12.17
N GLN A 360 10.18 8.69 -11.29
CA GLN A 360 9.83 7.32 -11.66
C GLN A 360 9.00 6.66 -10.57
N ASN A 361 7.78 6.26 -10.91
CA ASN A 361 6.93 5.50 -10.02
C ASN A 361 7.59 4.20 -9.57
N GLY A 362 7.30 3.79 -8.34
CA GLY A 362 7.72 2.50 -7.83
C GLY A 362 9.21 2.33 -7.57
N ARG A 363 9.99 3.40 -7.73
CA ARG A 363 11.44 3.35 -7.55
C ARG A 363 11.91 3.80 -6.18
N TYR A 364 11.14 4.67 -5.52
CA TYR A 364 11.62 5.36 -4.33
C TYR A 364 10.76 5.12 -3.10
N ILE A 365 11.45 5.06 -1.96
CA ILE A 365 10.84 5.14 -0.63
C ILE A 365 11.25 6.46 -0.03
N LEU A 366 10.28 7.30 0.33
CA LEU A 366 10.51 8.50 1.11
C LEU A 366 10.58 8.17 2.59
N SER A 367 11.44 8.85 3.31
CA SER A 367 11.66 8.67 4.72
C SER A 367 11.81 10.01 5.43
N PHE A 368 10.83 10.35 6.25
CA PHE A 368 10.86 11.50 7.15
C PHE A 368 11.57 11.09 8.42
N ARG A 369 12.65 11.80 8.80
CA ARG A 369 13.49 11.40 9.92
C ARG A 369 12.82 11.55 11.28
N GLY A 370 11.88 12.48 11.46
CA GLY A 370 11.38 12.81 12.79
C GLY A 370 12.46 13.45 13.68
N GLY A 371 12.36 13.28 15.00
CA GLY A 371 13.37 13.75 15.93
C GLY A 371 13.59 15.27 15.94
N ASN A 372 12.53 16.07 15.73
CA ASN A 372 12.57 17.52 15.58
C ASN A 372 13.43 18.01 14.40
N THR A 373 13.56 17.20 13.35
CA THR A 373 14.23 17.60 12.12
C THR A 373 13.24 17.74 10.98
N ASN A 374 13.57 18.54 9.99
CA ASN A 374 12.84 18.66 8.72
C ASN A 374 13.54 17.85 7.61
N ALA A 375 14.31 16.84 7.96
CA ALA A 375 15.05 16.06 7.00
C ALA A 375 14.17 15.00 6.34
N LEU A 376 14.19 15.02 5.03
CA LEU A 376 13.61 14.01 4.15
C LEU A 376 14.74 13.29 3.44
N ASP A 377 14.73 11.97 3.51
CA ASP A 377 15.63 11.11 2.74
C ASP A 377 14.82 10.29 1.74
N MET A 378 15.47 9.89 0.68
CA MET A 378 14.87 9.04 -0.33
C MET A 378 15.77 7.83 -0.59
N TYR A 379 15.21 6.64 -0.53
CA TYR A 379 15.89 5.41 -0.89
C TYR A 379 15.55 5.02 -2.32
N ASP A 380 16.57 4.86 -3.16
CA ASP A 380 16.45 4.36 -4.52
C ASP A 380 16.53 2.84 -4.50
N ILE A 381 15.41 2.18 -4.74
CA ILE A 381 15.29 0.72 -4.71
C ILE A 381 16.12 0.09 -5.84
N ALA A 382 16.15 0.71 -7.02
CA ALA A 382 16.84 0.17 -8.17
C ALA A 382 18.37 0.22 -8.00
N LEU A 383 18.88 1.31 -7.44
CA LEU A 383 20.32 1.51 -7.23
C LEU A 383 20.80 1.02 -5.85
N ASN A 384 19.89 0.65 -4.97
CA ASN A 384 20.20 0.32 -3.56
C ASN A 384 21.06 1.42 -2.91
N THR A 385 20.57 2.66 -2.92
CA THR A 385 21.32 3.81 -2.41
C THR A 385 20.41 4.83 -1.74
N TRP A 386 20.93 5.58 -0.76
CA TRP A 386 20.22 6.69 -0.16
C TRP A 386 20.59 8.01 -0.81
N ILE A 387 19.57 8.84 -1.02
CA ILE A 387 19.70 10.25 -1.31
C ILE A 387 19.22 10.96 -0.05
N SER A 388 20.17 11.55 0.65
CA SER A 388 19.93 12.10 1.99
C SER A 388 19.70 13.61 1.95
N SER A 389 18.90 14.10 2.89
CA SER A 389 18.64 15.53 3.10
C SER A 389 18.13 16.23 1.85
N ILE A 390 17.14 15.61 1.19
CA ILE A 390 16.50 16.18 0.02
C ILE A 390 15.79 17.47 0.42
N GLU A 391 15.97 18.49 -0.38
CA GLU A 391 15.25 19.74 -0.22
C GLU A 391 13.83 19.59 -0.77
N TYR A 392 12.86 19.82 0.09
CA TYR A 392 11.47 19.97 -0.32
C TYR A 392 10.96 21.29 0.20
N GLY A 393 10.49 22.17 -0.66
CA GLY A 393 9.89 23.48 -0.36
C GLY A 393 9.97 23.99 1.09
N ASN A 394 9.28 24.97 1.48
CA ASN A 394 9.41 25.72 2.74
C ASN A 394 9.73 24.87 4.00
N ARG A 395 11.01 24.88 4.43
CA ARG A 395 11.60 24.05 5.47
C ARG A 395 11.36 24.52 6.90
N ASN A 396 10.53 25.52 7.13
CA ASN A 396 10.44 26.18 8.44
C ASN A 396 9.73 25.34 9.52
N GLU A 397 9.41 24.08 9.24
CA GLU A 397 8.67 23.24 10.16
C GLU A 397 9.34 21.89 10.35
N ALA A 398 9.99 21.70 11.50
CA ALA A 398 10.54 20.42 11.90
C ALA A 398 9.44 19.39 12.21
N PHE A 399 9.68 18.12 11.87
CA PHE A 399 8.83 17.01 12.30
C PHE A 399 9.11 16.74 13.78
N SER A 400 8.08 16.86 14.60
CA SER A 400 8.19 16.60 16.02
C SER A 400 8.36 15.12 16.32
N THR A 401 8.60 14.81 17.58
CA THR A 401 8.88 13.46 18.07
C THR A 401 7.74 12.45 17.89
N THR A 402 6.58 12.88 17.41
CA THR A 402 5.38 12.03 17.27
C THR A 402 4.63 12.26 15.95
N ALA A 403 5.30 12.88 14.95
CA ALA A 403 4.71 13.03 13.63
C ALA A 403 4.35 11.66 13.05
N ASN A 404 3.24 11.59 12.33
CA ASN A 404 2.84 10.44 11.55
C ASN A 404 2.46 10.87 10.14
N SER A 405 2.74 10.03 9.16
CA SER A 405 2.36 10.30 7.78
C SER A 405 1.60 9.14 7.17
N VAL A 406 0.79 9.46 6.19
CA VAL A 406 0.13 8.50 5.32
C VAL A 406 0.14 9.05 3.90
N ASP A 407 0.38 8.18 2.93
CA ASP A 407 0.41 8.53 1.51
C ASP A 407 -0.90 8.12 0.82
N TYR A 408 -1.29 8.92 -0.15
CA TYR A 408 -2.43 8.63 -1.02
C TYR A 408 -2.30 9.36 -2.36
N LYS A 409 -2.31 8.61 -3.45
CA LYS A 409 -2.26 9.11 -4.83
C LYS A 409 -1.18 10.19 -5.07
N GLY A 410 0.04 9.95 -4.61
CA GLY A 410 1.18 10.86 -4.80
C GLY A 410 1.23 12.04 -3.84
N ASP A 411 0.29 12.16 -2.93
CA ASP A 411 0.32 13.11 -1.83
C ASP A 411 0.66 12.42 -0.52
N ILE A 412 1.48 13.04 0.30
CA ILE A 412 1.80 12.56 1.64
C ILE A 412 1.23 13.54 2.65
N TYR A 413 0.33 13.05 3.48
CA TYR A 413 -0.30 13.80 4.56
C TYR A 413 0.49 13.57 5.84
N ILE A 414 0.96 14.65 6.43
CA ILE A 414 1.82 14.60 7.62
C ILE A 414 1.16 15.44 8.70
N MET A 415 0.88 14.83 9.84
CA MET A 415 0.42 15.58 11.00
C MET A 415 1.59 16.11 11.79
N LYS A 416 1.58 17.41 12.06
CA LYS A 416 2.53 18.07 12.93
C LYS A 416 1.94 18.19 14.34
N GLU A 417 2.56 17.50 15.28
CA GLU A 417 2.08 17.40 16.65
C GLU A 417 1.85 18.74 17.34
N ALA A 418 2.82 19.64 17.30
CA ALA A 418 2.78 20.88 18.08
C ALA A 418 1.62 21.83 17.75
N THR A 419 1.02 21.69 16.56
CA THR A 419 -0.01 22.63 16.09
C THR A 419 -1.34 21.97 15.73
N GLY A 420 -1.39 20.62 15.72
CA GLY A 420 -2.56 19.88 15.22
C GLY A 420 -2.86 20.13 13.74
N ARG A 421 -1.89 20.65 13.00
CA ARG A 421 -2.03 20.93 11.57
C ARG A 421 -1.59 19.73 10.76
N ILE A 422 -2.31 19.47 9.68
CA ILE A 422 -1.91 18.50 8.69
C ILE A 422 -1.27 19.24 7.53
N ASN A 423 -0.09 18.81 7.19
CA ASN A 423 0.64 19.28 6.03
C ASN A 423 0.51 18.26 4.91
N LYS A 424 0.40 18.73 3.68
CA LYS A 424 0.40 17.92 2.48
C LYS A 424 1.70 18.15 1.73
N PHE A 425 2.46 17.09 1.50
CA PHE A 425 3.57 17.08 0.57
C PHE A 425 3.11 16.44 -0.74
N SER A 426 3.15 17.20 -1.82
CA SER A 426 2.84 16.66 -3.15
C SER A 426 4.13 16.15 -3.78
N VAL A 427 4.15 14.86 -4.08
CA VAL A 427 5.26 14.24 -4.79
C VAL A 427 5.33 14.74 -6.24
N ASP A 428 4.20 15.18 -6.79
CA ASP A 428 4.08 15.66 -8.16
C ASP A 428 4.84 16.96 -8.43
N ASP A 429 4.55 17.93 -7.60
CA ASP A 429 5.14 19.26 -7.73
C ASP A 429 6.48 19.33 -6.99
N TRP A 430 6.81 18.30 -6.22
CA TRP A 430 7.89 18.29 -5.25
C TRP A 430 7.79 19.50 -4.30
N ALA A 431 6.55 19.84 -3.97
CA ALA A 431 6.21 21.01 -3.22
C ALA A 431 5.52 20.67 -1.91
N HIS A 432 5.94 21.34 -0.86
CA HIS A 432 5.24 21.32 0.41
C HIS A 432 4.07 22.31 0.34
N LYS A 433 2.86 21.80 0.20
CA LYS A 433 1.64 22.59 0.31
C LYS A 433 1.16 22.49 1.75
N SER A 434 1.46 23.46 2.58
CA SER A 434 0.86 23.56 3.90
C SER A 434 -0.64 23.85 3.75
N PHE A 435 -1.44 22.80 3.75
CA PHE A 435 -2.87 22.99 3.96
C PHE A 435 -3.07 23.12 5.47
N THR A 436 -3.40 24.30 5.92
CA THR A 436 -4.02 24.47 7.23
C THR A 436 -5.42 23.87 7.16
N PHE A 437 -5.51 22.58 7.34
CA PHE A 437 -6.76 22.01 7.75
C PHE A 437 -7.11 22.61 9.13
N ASN A 438 -8.38 22.79 9.41
CA ASN A 438 -8.82 23.31 10.70
C ASN A 438 -8.07 22.55 11.82
N PRO A 439 -7.58 23.29 12.81
CA PRO A 439 -6.90 22.64 13.91
C PRO A 439 -7.82 21.60 14.55
N ILE A 440 -7.23 20.54 15.00
CA ILE A 440 -7.90 19.55 15.84
C ILE A 440 -8.66 20.28 16.95
N PRO A 441 -9.84 19.81 17.33
CA PRO A 441 -10.61 20.42 18.40
C PRO A 441 -9.77 20.68 19.65
N ALA A 442 -9.94 21.86 20.25
CA ALA A 442 -9.19 22.26 21.42
C ALA A 442 -9.33 21.23 22.56
N GLY A 443 -8.24 20.96 23.25
CA GLY A 443 -8.21 20.01 24.39
C GLY A 443 -7.83 18.57 24.00
N VAL A 444 -7.60 18.28 22.75
CA VAL A 444 -7.08 16.98 22.30
C VAL A 444 -5.56 16.96 22.46
N ASN A 445 -5.04 15.96 23.16
CA ASN A 445 -3.59 15.73 23.20
C ASN A 445 -3.17 15.13 21.85
N ILE A 446 -2.35 15.87 21.11
CA ILE A 446 -1.90 15.51 19.77
C ILE A 446 -0.65 14.65 19.77
N SER A 447 -0.08 14.28 20.92
CA SER A 447 1.02 13.34 20.98
C SER A 447 0.57 11.93 20.58
N GLY A 448 1.40 11.22 19.82
CA GLY A 448 1.12 9.85 19.39
C GLY A 448 -0.04 9.70 18.39
N VAL A 449 -0.34 10.75 17.64
CA VAL A 449 -1.33 10.70 16.56
C VAL A 449 -0.96 9.63 15.54
N LYS A 450 -1.95 8.86 15.11
CA LYS A 450 -1.83 7.93 13.98
C LYS A 450 -2.86 8.27 12.92
N LEU A 451 -2.45 8.16 11.67
CA LEU A 451 -3.25 8.50 10.50
C LEU A 451 -3.54 7.26 9.65
N ALA A 452 -4.70 7.25 9.02
CA ALA A 452 -5.05 6.29 7.99
C ALA A 452 -5.88 7.01 6.92
N ILE A 453 -5.87 6.52 5.69
CA ILE A 453 -6.69 7.04 4.60
C ILE A 453 -7.55 5.91 4.05
N LEU A 454 -8.82 6.23 3.80
CA LEU A 454 -9.70 5.38 3.04
C LEU A 454 -10.24 6.14 1.84
N PRO A 455 -10.02 5.62 0.63
CA PRO A 455 -10.74 6.06 -0.54
C PRO A 455 -12.20 5.59 -0.48
N TYR A 456 -13.04 6.34 -1.12
CA TYR A 456 -14.48 6.10 -1.18
C TYR A 456 -15.04 6.46 -2.55
N GLU A 457 -15.92 5.64 -3.05
CA GLU A 457 -16.58 5.88 -4.32
C GLU A 457 -18.11 5.88 -4.12
N GLU A 458 -18.77 6.99 -4.45
CA GLU A 458 -20.22 7.12 -4.36
C GLU A 458 -20.76 7.89 -5.56
N GLY A 459 -21.72 7.32 -6.26
CA GLY A 459 -22.36 7.97 -7.41
C GLY A 459 -21.40 8.23 -8.58
N GLY A 460 -20.34 7.45 -8.74
CA GLY A 460 -19.33 7.60 -9.79
C GLY A 460 -18.30 8.69 -9.51
N GLU A 461 -18.28 9.23 -8.30
CA GLU A 461 -17.26 10.17 -7.85
C GLU A 461 -16.36 9.52 -6.79
N SER A 462 -15.05 9.73 -6.93
CA SER A 462 -14.04 9.25 -5.96
C SER A 462 -13.66 10.36 -5.01
N PHE A 463 -13.57 10.05 -3.73
CA PHE A 463 -13.05 10.90 -2.68
C PHE A 463 -12.34 10.08 -1.61
N ALA A 464 -11.63 10.73 -0.71
CA ALA A 464 -10.94 10.05 0.37
C ALA A 464 -11.19 10.76 1.70
N TYR A 465 -11.24 9.98 2.75
CA TYR A 465 -11.26 10.47 4.12
C TYR A 465 -9.92 10.18 4.79
N LEU A 466 -9.39 11.19 5.46
CA LEU A 466 -8.27 11.05 6.37
C LEU A 466 -8.83 10.77 7.77
N TYR A 467 -8.41 9.67 8.36
CA TYR A 467 -8.78 9.26 9.69
C TYR A 467 -7.64 9.50 10.66
N SER A 468 -7.98 9.83 11.89
CA SER A 468 -7.01 10.15 12.92
C SER A 468 -7.43 9.62 14.27
N MET A 469 -6.49 9.11 15.04
CA MET A 469 -6.64 8.77 16.44
C MET A 469 -5.58 9.47 17.29
N TYR A 470 -5.86 9.66 18.58
CA TYR A 470 -5.03 10.45 19.48
C TYR A 470 -4.58 9.65 20.70
N HIS A 471 -3.36 9.92 21.17
CA HIS A 471 -2.78 9.25 22.33
C HIS A 471 -3.55 9.56 23.62
N THR A 472 -3.68 8.56 24.49
CA THR A 472 -4.38 8.62 25.79
C THR A 472 -5.88 8.92 25.72
N ARG A 473 -6.50 8.81 24.54
CA ARG A 473 -7.93 9.05 24.32
C ARG A 473 -8.54 7.97 23.46
N GLN A 474 -9.86 7.94 23.44
CA GLN A 474 -10.64 7.10 22.53
C GLN A 474 -11.18 7.89 21.33
N ASP A 475 -10.73 9.14 21.15
CA ASP A 475 -11.19 9.98 20.04
C ASP A 475 -10.75 9.38 18.72
N PHE A 476 -11.71 9.17 17.85
CA PHE A 476 -11.53 8.74 16.46
C PHE A 476 -12.25 9.74 15.55
N LEU A 477 -11.54 10.29 14.64
CA LEU A 477 -11.99 11.41 13.80
C LEU A 477 -11.72 11.13 12.33
N ARG A 478 -12.57 11.66 11.46
CA ARG A 478 -12.30 11.69 10.02
C ARG A 478 -12.47 13.09 9.43
N MET A 479 -11.81 13.32 8.31
CA MET A 479 -11.91 14.55 7.53
C MET A 479 -11.86 14.21 6.04
N LEU A 480 -12.68 14.87 5.24
CA LEU A 480 -12.67 14.72 3.79
C LEU A 480 -11.46 15.45 3.19
N ILE A 481 -10.66 14.73 2.36
CA ILE A 481 -9.43 15.22 1.73
C ILE A 481 -9.51 15.06 0.21
N ILE A 482 -10.32 15.62 -0.51
CA ILE A 482 -10.42 15.47 -1.98
C ILE A 482 -9.14 15.92 -2.68
#